data_cb49b6b0eb4819865b6b5cd81e770c87
#
_entry.id   cb49b6b0eb4819865b6b5cd81e770c87
#
_cell.length_a   1.000
_cell.length_b   1.000
_cell.length_c   1.000
_cell.angle_alpha   90.00
_cell.angle_beta   90.00
_cell.angle_gamma   90.00
#
_symmetry.space_group_name_H-M   'P 1'
#
loop_
_entity.id
_entity.type
_entity.pdbx_description
1 polymer ?
#
loop_
_entity_poly.entity_id
_entity_poly.type
_entity_poly.pdbx_seq_one_letter_code
_entity_poly.pdbx_strand_id
1 'polypeptide(L)'
;RGGVLLAGGTQMLAVYALAQAIHDYHRIPWEPAQMVVGTTRWVAEDPTGDTVGLAEAIGPVPLLATELNFTDATISTLRAYEQGYVKEGVGAGGCAIAATLTANWQNQDFLRAIEAIALP
;
A
#
# COMPACT_ATOMS: atom_id res chain seq x y z
N ARG A 1 -10.89 -1.66 -20.21
CA ARG A 1 -9.98 -2.58 -19.50
C ARG A 1 -9.82 -2.11 -18.06
N GLY A 2 -9.95 -3.00 -17.10
CA GLY A 2 -9.68 -2.71 -15.69
C GLY A 2 -8.18 -2.70 -15.39
N GLY A 3 -7.78 -1.94 -14.38
CA GLY A 3 -6.46 -2.01 -13.79
C GLY A 3 -6.41 -3.00 -12.63
N VAL A 4 -5.22 -3.31 -12.16
CA VAL A 4 -4.96 -4.17 -10.99
C VAL A 4 -4.24 -3.36 -9.93
N LEU A 5 -4.76 -3.38 -8.71
CA LEU A 5 -4.08 -2.85 -7.52
C LEU A 5 -3.51 -4.03 -6.73
N LEU A 6 -2.19 -4.16 -6.72
CA LEU A 6 -1.46 -5.12 -5.91
C LEU A 6 -1.31 -4.55 -4.49
N ALA A 7 -2.04 -5.12 -3.53
CA ALA A 7 -2.07 -4.65 -2.15
C ALA A 7 -0.93 -5.26 -1.33
N GLY A 8 0.09 -4.47 -1.04
CA GLY A 8 1.23 -4.90 -0.22
C GLY A 8 2.49 -4.07 -0.47
N GLY A 9 3.57 -4.45 0.17
CA GLY A 9 4.88 -3.79 0.06
C GLY A 9 5.82 -4.53 -0.90
N THR A 10 7.00 -4.90 -0.39
CA THR A 10 8.08 -5.52 -1.17
C THR A 10 7.68 -6.80 -1.89
N GLN A 11 6.79 -7.61 -1.30
CA GLN A 11 6.27 -8.82 -1.95
C GLN A 11 5.47 -8.48 -3.21
N MET A 12 4.68 -7.41 -3.19
CA MET A 12 3.90 -6.99 -4.36
C MET A 12 4.78 -6.32 -5.41
N LEU A 13 5.87 -5.68 -5.02
CA LEU A 13 6.90 -5.23 -5.95
C LEU A 13 7.55 -6.42 -6.68
N ALA A 14 7.81 -7.52 -5.98
CA ALA A 14 8.31 -8.74 -6.60
C ALA A 14 7.29 -9.34 -7.59
N VAL A 15 6.01 -9.33 -7.26
CA VAL A 15 4.95 -9.77 -8.19
C VAL A 15 4.89 -8.87 -9.43
N TYR A 16 5.01 -7.55 -9.25
CA TYR A 16 5.07 -6.60 -10.35
C TYR A 16 6.25 -6.89 -11.28
N ALA A 17 7.46 -7.04 -10.71
CA ALA A 17 8.67 -7.34 -11.47
C ALA A 17 8.56 -8.67 -12.25
N LEU A 18 7.96 -9.69 -11.64
CA LEU A 18 7.71 -10.97 -12.30
C LEU A 18 6.72 -10.81 -13.47
N ALA A 19 5.64 -10.07 -13.27
CA ALA A 19 4.66 -9.81 -14.33
C ALA A 19 5.31 -9.07 -15.50
N GLN A 20 6.13 -8.05 -15.22
CA GLN A 20 6.88 -7.32 -16.23
C GLN A 20 7.82 -8.27 -17.01
N ALA A 21 8.59 -9.09 -16.30
CA ALA A 21 9.49 -10.06 -16.92
C ALA A 21 8.77 -11.07 -17.84
N ILE A 22 7.59 -11.53 -17.44
CA ILE A 22 6.74 -12.42 -18.25
C ILE A 22 6.27 -11.71 -19.51
N HIS A 23 5.83 -10.45 -19.42
CA HIS A 23 5.44 -9.64 -20.57
C HIS A 23 6.62 -9.49 -21.56
N ASP A 24 7.80 -9.15 -21.05
CA ASP A 24 9.00 -8.98 -21.87
C ASP A 24 9.40 -10.28 -22.56
N TYR A 25 9.40 -11.40 -21.83
CA TYR A 25 9.75 -12.71 -22.37
C TYR A 25 8.80 -13.16 -23.48
N HIS A 26 7.49 -12.96 -23.29
CA HIS A 26 6.49 -13.33 -24.28
C HIS A 26 6.21 -12.24 -25.31
N ARG A 27 6.89 -11.09 -25.23
CA ARG A 27 6.68 -9.93 -26.10
C ARG A 27 5.22 -9.45 -26.12
N ILE A 28 4.55 -9.53 -24.96
CA ILE A 28 3.20 -9.00 -24.78
C ILE A 28 3.32 -7.49 -24.55
N PRO A 29 2.42 -6.66 -25.11
CA PRO A 29 2.42 -5.24 -24.80
C PRO A 29 2.28 -4.97 -23.30
N TRP A 30 3.19 -4.17 -22.75
CA TRP A 30 3.20 -3.78 -21.34
C TRP A 30 2.76 -2.34 -21.17
N GLU A 31 1.76 -2.12 -20.33
CA GLU A 31 1.31 -0.80 -19.91
C GLU A 31 1.48 -0.67 -18.40
N PRO A 32 2.51 0.01 -17.91
CA PRO A 32 2.83 0.09 -16.48
C PRO A 32 1.67 0.60 -15.63
N ALA A 33 0.87 1.54 -16.15
CA ALA A 33 -0.25 2.12 -15.44
C ALA A 33 -1.44 1.17 -15.22
N GLN A 34 -1.45 0.00 -15.86
CA GLN A 34 -2.49 -1.01 -15.66
C GLN A 34 -2.30 -1.83 -14.38
N MET A 35 -1.12 -1.80 -13.79
CA MET A 35 -0.80 -2.50 -12.57
C MET A 35 -0.12 -1.54 -11.60
N VAL A 36 -0.70 -1.34 -10.44
CA VAL A 36 -0.25 -0.40 -9.42
C VAL A 36 0.02 -1.15 -8.12
N VAL A 37 1.09 -0.84 -7.43
CA VAL A 37 1.36 -1.37 -6.09
C VAL A 37 0.87 -0.38 -5.05
N GLY A 38 0.06 -0.84 -4.10
CA GLY A 38 -0.49 -0.03 -3.03
C GLY A 38 -0.09 -0.54 -1.65
N THR A 39 0.51 0.32 -0.85
CA THR A 39 1.00 0.00 0.50
C THR A 39 0.57 1.04 1.53
N THR A 40 0.96 0.87 2.77
CA THR A 40 0.78 1.89 3.80
C THR A 40 1.94 2.89 3.80
N ARG A 41 1.67 4.10 4.32
CA ARG A 41 2.70 5.11 4.56
C ARG A 41 3.82 4.57 5.46
N TRP A 42 3.49 3.81 6.50
CA TRP A 42 4.47 3.25 7.44
C TRP A 42 5.46 2.28 6.77
N VAL A 43 5.05 1.58 5.72
CA VAL A 43 5.94 0.72 4.92
C VAL A 43 6.77 1.55 3.93
N ALA A 44 6.15 2.51 3.27
CA ALA A 44 6.82 3.35 2.27
C ALA A 44 7.89 4.26 2.89
N GLU A 45 7.65 4.76 4.10
CA GLU A 45 8.52 5.70 4.82
C GLU A 45 9.42 5.02 5.87
N ASP A 46 9.44 3.69 5.92
CA ASP A 46 10.24 2.94 6.89
C ASP A 46 11.75 3.18 6.69
N PRO A 47 12.44 3.84 7.64
CA PRO A 47 13.87 4.12 7.51
C PRO A 47 14.76 2.87 7.61
N THR A 48 14.21 1.73 8.04
CA THR A 48 14.94 0.45 8.12
C THR A 48 14.72 -0.44 6.90
N GLY A 49 13.83 -0.03 5.98
CA GLY A 49 13.58 -0.65 4.70
C GLY A 49 13.84 0.34 3.56
N ASP A 50 13.70 -0.12 2.35
CA ASP A 50 13.85 0.72 1.16
C ASP A 50 12.85 0.28 0.08
N THR A 51 11.57 0.35 0.42
CA THR A 51 10.48 -0.02 -0.50
C THR A 51 10.46 0.86 -1.75
N VAL A 52 10.71 2.15 -1.59
CA VAL A 52 10.75 3.12 -2.68
C VAL A 52 11.95 2.83 -3.59
N GLY A 53 13.15 2.66 -3.03
CA GLY A 53 14.34 2.33 -3.80
C GLY A 53 14.23 0.99 -4.53
N LEU A 54 13.56 0.01 -3.94
CA LEU A 54 13.26 -1.25 -4.62
C LEU A 54 12.34 -1.03 -5.83
N ALA A 55 11.29 -0.22 -5.69
CA ALA A 55 10.42 0.14 -6.79
C ALA A 55 11.19 0.84 -7.92
N GLU A 56 12.05 1.79 -7.59
CA GLU A 56 12.91 2.49 -8.55
C GLU A 56 13.89 1.54 -9.28
N ALA A 57 14.44 0.57 -8.56
CA ALA A 57 15.34 -0.43 -9.14
C ALA A 57 14.62 -1.37 -10.12
N ILE A 58 13.36 -1.67 -9.93
CA ILE A 58 12.55 -2.46 -10.85
C ILE A 58 12.24 -1.67 -12.13
N GLY A 59 11.98 -0.37 -12.01
CA GLY A 59 11.66 0.50 -13.13
C GLY A 59 10.51 1.46 -12.80
N PRO A 60 9.71 1.89 -13.78
CA PRO A 60 8.64 2.85 -13.58
C PRO A 60 7.40 2.19 -12.92
N VAL A 61 7.56 1.68 -11.71
CA VAL A 61 6.47 1.05 -10.94
C VAL A 61 5.58 2.13 -10.35
N PRO A 62 4.27 2.16 -10.68
CA PRO A 62 3.34 3.02 -9.98
C PRO A 62 3.15 2.52 -8.53
N LEU A 63 3.78 3.18 -7.57
CA LEU A 63 3.71 2.87 -6.15
C LEU A 63 2.89 3.93 -5.44
N LEU A 64 1.81 3.52 -4.79
CA LEU A 64 0.93 4.36 -3.98
C LEU A 64 1.10 4.01 -2.50
N ALA A 65 1.10 5.01 -1.65
CA ALA A 65 1.04 4.84 -0.21
C ALA A 65 -0.20 5.56 0.35
N THR A 66 -0.77 5.00 1.42
CA THR A 66 -1.89 5.63 2.13
C THR A 66 -1.43 6.86 2.88
N GLU A 67 -2.34 7.80 3.10
CA GLU A 67 -2.15 8.93 4.03
C GLU A 67 -2.66 8.61 5.44
N LEU A 68 -2.84 7.32 5.78
CA LEU A 68 -3.32 6.91 7.10
C LEU A 68 -2.43 7.49 8.21
N ASN A 69 -3.08 8.03 9.24
CA ASN A 69 -2.43 8.58 10.42
C ASN A 69 -3.26 8.20 11.66
N PHE A 70 -2.64 7.51 12.60
CA PHE A 70 -3.27 7.03 13.83
C PHE A 70 -2.83 7.79 15.07
N THR A 71 -2.22 8.98 14.91
CA THR A 71 -1.81 9.83 16.04
C THR A 71 -2.98 10.13 16.98
N ASP A 72 -4.16 10.42 16.43
CA ASP A 72 -5.36 10.79 17.17
C ASP A 72 -6.24 9.58 17.55
N ALA A 73 -5.76 8.35 17.31
CA ALA A 73 -6.52 7.16 17.70
C ALA A 73 -6.73 7.10 19.21
N THR A 74 -7.94 6.75 19.63
CA THR A 74 -8.27 6.55 21.06
C THR A 74 -7.63 5.29 21.61
N ILE A 75 -7.41 4.30 20.73
CA ILE A 75 -6.80 3.01 21.07
C ILE A 75 -5.27 3.13 21.00
N SER A 76 -4.61 2.87 22.13
CA SER A 76 -3.14 3.03 22.25
C SER A 76 -2.36 2.11 21.31
N THR A 77 -2.85 0.91 21.03
CA THR A 77 -2.19 -0.03 20.10
C THR A 77 -2.19 0.46 18.66
N LEU A 78 -3.17 1.26 18.26
CA LEU A 78 -3.17 1.91 16.93
C LEU A 78 -2.09 2.99 16.86
N ARG A 79 -1.89 3.77 17.92
CA ARG A 79 -0.82 4.78 17.96
C ARG A 79 0.60 4.19 17.86
N ALA A 80 0.76 2.88 18.15
CA ALA A 80 2.04 2.20 17.99
C ALA A 80 2.54 2.16 16.54
N TYR A 81 1.66 2.26 15.56
CA TYR A 81 2.03 2.40 14.15
C TYR A 81 2.85 3.68 13.90
N GLU A 82 2.46 4.79 14.53
CA GLU A 82 3.17 6.08 14.38
C GLU A 82 4.54 6.09 15.06
N GLN A 83 4.77 5.16 15.98
CA GLN A 83 6.04 5.00 16.70
C GLN A 83 6.99 4.02 16.01
N GLY A 84 6.58 3.45 14.86
CA GLY A 84 7.39 2.50 14.10
C GLY A 84 7.47 1.09 14.70
N TYR A 85 6.68 0.77 15.73
CA TYR A 85 6.64 -0.57 16.31
C TYR A 85 5.88 -1.58 15.48
N VAL A 86 4.96 -1.13 14.65
CA VAL A 86 4.16 -1.97 13.76
C VAL A 86 4.36 -1.48 12.33
N LYS A 87 4.77 -2.38 11.44
CA LYS A 87 5.06 -2.08 10.03
C LYS A 87 4.28 -3.04 9.14
N GLU A 88 2.97 -3.06 9.35
CA GLU A 88 2.07 -3.85 8.55
C GLU A 88 1.59 -3.04 7.33
N GLY A 89 1.62 -3.65 6.19
CA GLY A 89 1.20 -2.98 4.97
C GLY A 89 0.49 -3.91 4.01
N VAL A 90 0.62 -5.21 4.26
CA VAL A 90 0.12 -6.25 3.37
C VAL A 90 -1.41 -6.22 3.35
N GLY A 91 -2.00 -5.90 2.24
CA GLY A 91 -3.44 -5.84 2.06
C GLY A 91 -4.11 -4.57 2.61
N ALA A 92 -3.78 -4.15 3.83
CA ALA A 92 -4.41 -2.98 4.47
C ALA A 92 -4.22 -1.69 3.65
N GLY A 93 -3.00 -1.45 3.17
CA GLY A 93 -2.70 -0.27 2.33
C GLY A 93 -3.53 -0.25 1.05
N GLY A 94 -3.57 -1.35 0.32
CA GLY A 94 -4.35 -1.45 -0.91
C GLY A 94 -5.86 -1.32 -0.67
N CYS A 95 -6.39 -1.93 0.40
CA CYS A 95 -7.80 -1.77 0.78
C CYS A 95 -8.14 -0.31 1.13
N ALA A 96 -7.27 0.37 1.88
CA ALA A 96 -7.46 1.77 2.23
C ALA A 96 -7.40 2.68 0.99
N ILE A 97 -6.45 2.45 0.08
CA ILE A 97 -6.38 3.16 -1.21
C ILE A 97 -7.67 2.94 -2.00
N ALA A 98 -8.13 1.70 -2.12
CA ALA A 98 -9.37 1.38 -2.82
C ALA A 98 -10.58 2.10 -2.21
N ALA A 99 -10.71 2.14 -0.88
CA ALA A 99 -11.79 2.86 -0.20
C ALA A 99 -11.69 4.38 -0.43
N THR A 100 -10.49 4.94 -0.42
CA THR A 100 -10.29 6.36 -0.75
C THR A 100 -10.73 6.66 -2.19
N LEU A 101 -10.30 5.84 -3.15
CA LEU A 101 -10.59 6.08 -4.58
C LEU A 101 -12.05 5.84 -4.94
N THR A 102 -12.72 4.88 -4.31
CA THR A 102 -14.10 4.49 -4.68
C THR A 102 -15.17 5.15 -3.83
N ALA A 103 -14.89 5.41 -2.55
CA ALA A 103 -15.84 5.96 -1.58
C ALA A 103 -15.40 7.29 -0.97
N ASN A 104 -14.28 7.85 -1.42
CA ASN A 104 -13.71 9.11 -0.92
C ASN A 104 -13.46 9.10 0.60
N TRP A 105 -13.11 7.95 1.17
CA TRP A 105 -12.80 7.85 2.58
C TRP A 105 -11.57 8.66 2.94
N GLN A 106 -11.68 9.41 4.03
CA GLN A 106 -10.60 10.18 4.63
C GLN A 106 -10.05 9.48 5.88
N ASN A 107 -8.93 9.94 6.42
CA ASN A 107 -8.32 9.34 7.61
C ASN A 107 -9.28 9.14 8.78
N GLN A 108 -10.17 10.10 9.04
CA GLN A 108 -11.16 10.02 10.12
C GLN A 108 -12.22 8.94 9.90
N ASP A 109 -12.54 8.62 8.65
CA ASP A 109 -13.48 7.54 8.33
C ASP A 109 -12.85 6.18 8.64
N PHE A 110 -11.57 6.02 8.29
CA PHE A 110 -10.80 4.82 8.64
C PHE A 110 -10.67 4.66 10.15
N LEU A 111 -10.29 5.71 10.88
CA LEU A 111 -10.17 5.65 12.34
C LEU A 111 -11.48 5.22 12.99
N ARG A 112 -12.59 5.86 12.65
CA ARG A 112 -13.92 5.50 13.18
C ARG A 112 -14.28 4.06 12.89
N ALA A 113 -14.07 3.58 11.67
CA ALA A 113 -14.40 2.22 11.28
C ALA A 113 -13.54 1.19 12.03
N ILE A 114 -12.23 1.42 12.13
CA ILE A 114 -11.29 0.52 12.82
C ILE A 114 -11.58 0.49 14.32
N GLU A 115 -11.79 1.64 14.95
CA GLU A 115 -12.11 1.73 16.38
C GLU A 115 -13.46 1.09 16.71
N ALA A 116 -14.45 1.23 15.84
CA ALA A 116 -15.75 0.57 16.03
C ALA A 116 -15.66 -0.96 16.02
N ILE A 117 -14.70 -1.53 15.30
CA ILE A 117 -14.45 -2.98 15.30
C ILE A 117 -13.63 -3.41 16.52
N ALA A 118 -12.70 -2.58 16.95
CA ALA A 118 -11.76 -2.92 18.01
C ALA A 118 -12.32 -2.65 19.43
N LEU A 119 -13.34 -1.80 19.57
CA LEU A 119 -14.02 -1.54 20.83
C LEU A 119 -15.23 -2.48 20.96
N PRO A 120 -15.35 -3.21 22.08
CA PRO A 120 -16.51 -4.09 22.32
C PRO A 120 -17.82 -3.31 22.49
#